data_e53021fa708a9b95331bfc56d3ef6d1f
#
_entry.id   e53021fa708a9b95331bfc56d3ef6d1f
#
_cell.length_a   1.000
_cell.length_b   1.000
_cell.length_c   1.000
_cell.angle_alpha   90.00
_cell.angle_beta   90.00
_cell.angle_gamma   90.00
#
_symmetry.space_group_name_H-M   'P 1'
#
loop_
_entity.id
_entity.type
_entity.pdbx_description
1 polymer ?
#
loop_
_entity_poly.entity_id
_entity_poly.type
_entity_poly.pdbx_seq_one_letter_code
_entity_poly.pdbx_strand_id
1 'polypeptide(L)'
;MSSKILDEKKPRTVALVTLGCARNETDSEELAGRLAADGWQLVTNPADAEIAVINTCGFIESAKKDSIDALIQAHSLKANGVTKAVVAVGCMAERYGTELAQEMSETDAILSFDDYKDISERLNTIIEGGKIKTHVPKDRRTLLPIAPVDRATSRDLAKGKEINPLGTVPRKRLDNAPIAPLKIASGCDRRCSFCAIPYFRGSFISRKPAEIIEEAKWLADNGVTELYLVSENTTSFGKDFGDLKMMEKMLSY
;
A
#
# COMPACT_ATOMS: atom_id res chain seq x y z
N MET A 1 8.08 -32.49 -37.04
CA MET A 1 7.74 -31.12 -36.58
C MET A 1 7.19 -31.23 -35.18
N SER A 2 8.03 -31.03 -34.17
CA SER A 2 7.66 -31.16 -32.76
C SER A 2 7.19 -29.81 -32.29
N SER A 3 5.89 -29.65 -32.07
CA SER A 3 5.32 -28.46 -31.46
C SER A 3 5.78 -28.39 -29.99
N LYS A 4 6.68 -27.46 -29.68
CA LYS A 4 6.93 -27.04 -28.31
C LYS A 4 5.62 -26.45 -27.79
N ILE A 5 4.88 -27.24 -27.01
CA ILE A 5 3.84 -26.72 -26.12
C ILE A 5 4.60 -25.82 -25.17
N LEU A 6 4.42 -24.52 -25.33
CA LEU A 6 4.81 -23.52 -24.33
C LEU A 6 3.95 -23.86 -23.08
N ASP A 7 4.61 -24.36 -22.05
CA ASP A 7 4.02 -24.57 -20.74
C ASP A 7 3.63 -23.18 -20.24
N GLU A 8 2.39 -22.79 -20.45
CA GLU A 8 1.83 -21.53 -19.93
C GLU A 8 1.85 -21.65 -18.40
N LYS A 9 2.88 -21.07 -17.81
CA LYS A 9 3.06 -21.02 -16.35
C LYS A 9 1.79 -20.40 -15.76
N LYS A 10 1.00 -21.19 -15.02
CA LYS A 10 -0.22 -20.73 -14.36
C LYS A 10 0.09 -19.44 -13.59
N PRO A 11 -0.73 -18.38 -13.73
CA PRO A 11 -0.47 -17.12 -13.03
C PRO A 11 -0.44 -17.37 -11.52
N ARG A 12 0.53 -16.76 -10.86
CA ARG A 12 0.64 -16.80 -9.38
C ARG A 12 -0.54 -16.07 -8.76
N THR A 13 -1.05 -16.59 -7.67
CA THR A 13 -2.21 -16.02 -6.97
C THR A 13 -1.81 -15.29 -5.71
N VAL A 14 -2.47 -14.16 -5.45
CA VAL A 14 -2.26 -13.35 -4.26
C VAL A 14 -3.58 -12.87 -3.68
N ALA A 15 -3.72 -12.93 -2.35
CA ALA A 15 -4.82 -12.31 -1.63
C ALA A 15 -4.31 -11.14 -0.81
N LEU A 16 -5.07 -10.05 -0.81
CA LEU A 16 -4.82 -8.87 0.01
C LEU A 16 -5.87 -8.79 1.11
N VAL A 17 -5.42 -8.88 2.36
CA VAL A 17 -6.26 -8.68 3.55
C VAL A 17 -5.97 -7.30 4.10
N THR A 18 -6.96 -6.42 4.08
CA THR A 18 -6.81 -5.02 4.50
C THR A 18 -7.40 -4.81 5.87
N LEU A 19 -6.60 -4.25 6.77
CA LEU A 19 -7.01 -3.94 8.14
C LEU A 19 -6.82 -2.45 8.42
N GLY A 20 -7.62 -1.93 9.33
CA GLY A 20 -7.47 -0.56 9.86
C GLY A 20 -8.37 0.46 9.18
N CYS A 21 -7.80 1.43 8.47
CA CYS A 21 -8.51 2.62 8.03
C CYS A 21 -8.56 2.75 6.49
N ALA A 22 -9.38 3.68 6.00
CA ALA A 22 -9.54 4.00 4.58
C ALA A 22 -8.21 4.28 3.83
N ARG A 23 -7.15 4.69 4.53
CA ARG A 23 -5.82 4.82 3.92
C ARG A 23 -5.23 3.46 3.57
N ASN A 24 -5.36 2.49 4.48
CA ASN A 24 -4.90 1.14 4.20
C ASN A 24 -5.71 0.51 3.05
N GLU A 25 -6.99 0.86 2.91
CA GLU A 25 -7.80 0.44 1.75
C GLU A 25 -7.19 0.97 0.45
N THR A 26 -6.91 2.28 0.38
CA THR A 26 -6.25 2.87 -0.79
C THR A 26 -4.87 2.23 -1.04
N ASP A 27 -4.05 2.06 0.00
CA ASP A 27 -2.73 1.45 -0.11
C ASP A 27 -2.83 0.00 -0.62
N SER A 28 -3.85 -0.78 -0.20
CA SER A 28 -4.10 -2.14 -0.70
C SER A 28 -4.54 -2.16 -2.16
N GLU A 29 -5.40 -1.25 -2.58
CA GLU A 29 -5.83 -1.14 -3.97
C GLU A 29 -4.69 -0.70 -4.91
N GLU A 30 -3.77 0.15 -4.43
CA GLU A 30 -2.53 0.49 -5.13
C GLU A 30 -1.61 -0.75 -5.26
N LEU A 31 -1.46 -1.56 -4.20
CA LEU A 31 -0.74 -2.84 -4.26
C LEU A 31 -1.40 -3.82 -5.23
N ALA A 32 -2.73 -3.96 -5.16
CA ALA A 32 -3.51 -4.81 -6.06
C ALA A 32 -3.30 -4.44 -7.53
N GLY A 33 -3.31 -3.14 -7.83
CA GLY A 33 -3.06 -2.64 -9.18
C GLY A 33 -1.67 -2.98 -9.68
N ARG A 34 -0.63 -2.80 -8.86
CA ARG A 34 0.75 -3.16 -9.21
C ARG A 34 0.91 -4.65 -9.46
N LEU A 35 0.39 -5.49 -8.57
CA LEU A 35 0.45 -6.93 -8.69
C LEU A 35 -0.30 -7.43 -9.94
N ALA A 36 -1.49 -6.88 -10.22
CA ALA A 36 -2.25 -7.22 -11.42
C ALA A 36 -1.52 -6.81 -12.70
N ALA A 37 -0.86 -5.63 -12.73
CA ALA A 37 -0.07 -5.17 -13.86
C ALA A 37 1.13 -6.10 -14.15
N ASP A 38 1.69 -6.71 -13.12
CA ASP A 38 2.79 -7.67 -13.21
C ASP A 38 2.32 -9.13 -13.40
N GLY A 39 1.04 -9.34 -13.71
CA GLY A 39 0.49 -10.66 -14.08
C GLY A 39 0.05 -11.53 -12.91
N TRP A 40 -0.03 -10.99 -11.68
CA TRP A 40 -0.59 -11.73 -10.55
C TRP A 40 -2.11 -11.80 -10.63
N GLN A 41 -2.66 -12.97 -10.35
CA GLN A 41 -4.09 -13.16 -10.19
C GLN A 41 -4.50 -12.82 -8.75
N LEU A 42 -5.32 -11.80 -8.60
CA LEU A 42 -5.91 -11.44 -7.30
C LEU A 42 -7.05 -12.40 -6.99
N VAL A 43 -7.05 -12.95 -5.78
CA VAL A 43 -8.13 -13.78 -5.24
C VAL A 43 -8.63 -13.19 -3.92
N THR A 44 -9.92 -13.36 -3.66
CA THR A 44 -10.55 -12.76 -2.46
C THR A 44 -10.24 -13.54 -1.19
N ASN A 45 -10.24 -14.88 -1.30
CA ASN A 45 -10.02 -15.73 -0.14
C ASN A 45 -8.52 -16.07 0.00
N PRO A 46 -7.86 -15.73 1.12
CA PRO A 46 -6.46 -16.06 1.34
C PRO A 46 -6.12 -17.54 1.23
N ALA A 47 -7.07 -18.44 1.49
CA ALA A 47 -6.87 -19.88 1.37
C ALA A 47 -6.67 -20.34 -0.10
N ASP A 48 -7.08 -19.54 -1.07
CA ASP A 48 -6.96 -19.83 -2.50
C ASP A 48 -5.71 -19.15 -3.12
N ALA A 49 -4.99 -18.37 -2.31
CA ALA A 49 -3.82 -17.62 -2.73
C ALA A 49 -2.51 -18.36 -2.44
N GLU A 50 -1.54 -18.29 -3.35
CA GLU A 50 -0.18 -18.73 -3.05
C GLU A 50 0.52 -17.83 -2.03
N ILE A 51 0.18 -16.52 -2.01
CA ILE A 51 0.63 -15.58 -0.98
C ILE A 51 -0.56 -14.83 -0.38
N ALA A 52 -0.60 -14.78 0.95
CA ALA A 52 -1.46 -13.87 1.69
C ALA A 52 -0.66 -12.63 2.10
N VAL A 53 -1.03 -11.47 1.58
CA VAL A 53 -0.46 -10.17 1.97
C VAL A 53 -1.41 -9.49 2.93
N ILE A 54 -0.96 -9.28 4.16
CA ILE A 54 -1.75 -8.67 5.23
C ILE A 54 -1.33 -7.21 5.37
N ASN A 55 -2.20 -6.30 4.97
CA ASN A 55 -1.98 -4.86 5.14
C ASN A 55 -2.42 -4.45 6.56
N THR A 56 -1.42 -4.32 7.43
CA THR A 56 -1.58 -4.22 8.88
C THR A 56 -1.79 -2.78 9.35
N CYS A 57 -2.52 -2.62 10.45
CA CYS A 57 -2.68 -1.36 11.15
C CYS A 57 -1.83 -1.33 12.43
N GLY A 58 -1.05 -0.26 12.61
CA GLY A 58 -0.15 -0.08 13.74
C GLY A 58 -0.45 1.14 14.61
N PHE A 59 -1.68 1.72 14.52
CA PHE A 59 -1.99 2.99 15.15
C PHE A 59 -2.60 2.85 16.55
N ILE A 60 -3.67 2.05 16.69
CA ILE A 60 -4.34 1.80 17.98
C ILE A 60 -4.21 0.34 18.39
N GLU A 61 -4.28 0.08 19.71
CA GLU A 61 -4.02 -1.27 20.25
C GLU A 61 -5.00 -2.33 19.71
N SER A 62 -6.31 -2.01 19.60
CA SER A 62 -7.27 -2.96 19.03
C SER A 62 -6.92 -3.33 17.59
N ALA A 63 -6.58 -2.37 16.75
CA ALA A 63 -6.22 -2.63 15.35
C ALA A 63 -4.86 -3.36 15.20
N LYS A 64 -3.93 -3.19 16.16
CA LYS A 64 -2.71 -4.00 16.21
C LYS A 64 -3.06 -5.46 16.51
N LYS A 65 -3.94 -5.69 17.51
CA LYS A 65 -4.40 -7.03 17.85
C LYS A 65 -5.06 -7.70 16.64
N ASP A 66 -5.99 -7.02 15.97
CA ASP A 66 -6.66 -7.53 14.77
C ASP A 66 -5.62 -7.89 13.68
N SER A 67 -4.55 -7.08 13.55
CA SER A 67 -3.48 -7.34 12.59
C SER A 67 -2.65 -8.57 12.94
N ILE A 68 -2.35 -8.77 14.21
CA ILE A 68 -1.65 -9.97 14.71
C ILE A 68 -2.50 -11.20 14.51
N ASP A 69 -3.78 -11.15 14.90
CA ASP A 69 -4.73 -12.24 14.74
C ASP A 69 -4.87 -12.64 13.27
N ALA A 70 -4.93 -11.68 12.35
CA ALA A 70 -5.00 -11.93 10.91
C ALA A 70 -3.72 -12.60 10.36
N LEU A 71 -2.53 -12.22 10.85
CA LEU A 71 -1.27 -12.86 10.47
C LEU A 71 -1.22 -14.32 10.94
N ILE A 72 -1.64 -14.60 12.18
CA ILE A 72 -1.72 -15.96 12.74
C ILE A 72 -2.73 -16.81 11.94
N GLN A 73 -3.90 -16.26 11.64
CA GLN A 73 -4.89 -16.94 10.82
C GLN A 73 -4.38 -17.26 9.42
N ALA A 74 -3.74 -16.30 8.75
CA ALA A 74 -3.16 -16.51 7.45
C ALA A 74 -2.06 -17.58 7.47
N HIS A 75 -1.23 -17.61 8.52
CA HIS A 75 -0.21 -18.66 8.70
C HIS A 75 -0.83 -20.06 8.78
N SER A 76 -1.95 -20.22 9.51
CA SER A 76 -2.62 -21.51 9.64
C SER A 76 -3.08 -22.11 8.31
N LEU A 77 -3.31 -21.25 7.29
CA LEU A 77 -3.70 -21.69 5.94
C LEU A 77 -2.56 -22.44 5.23
N LYS A 78 -1.30 -22.21 5.63
CA LYS A 78 -0.13 -22.91 5.04
C LYS A 78 -0.19 -24.42 5.27
N ALA A 79 -0.79 -24.86 6.38
CA ALA A 79 -0.86 -26.29 6.73
C ALA A 79 -1.81 -27.10 5.84
N ASN A 80 -2.88 -26.49 5.32
CA ASN A 80 -3.97 -27.20 4.66
C ASN A 80 -4.31 -26.63 3.27
N GLY A 81 -3.59 -25.61 2.79
CA GLY A 81 -4.00 -24.87 1.61
C GLY A 81 -2.94 -24.73 0.52
N VAL A 82 -3.28 -23.88 -0.42
CA VAL A 82 -2.40 -23.43 -1.52
C VAL A 82 -1.39 -22.40 -1.01
N THR A 83 -1.70 -21.76 0.13
CA THR A 83 -0.91 -20.67 0.69
C THR A 83 0.48 -21.12 1.10
N LYS A 84 1.49 -20.56 0.45
CA LYS A 84 2.92 -20.87 0.66
C LYS A 84 3.60 -19.84 1.56
N ALA A 85 3.16 -18.59 1.50
CA ALA A 85 3.78 -17.50 2.26
C ALA A 85 2.76 -16.49 2.79
N VAL A 86 3.09 -15.90 3.94
CA VAL A 86 2.37 -14.81 4.59
C VAL A 86 3.29 -13.60 4.70
N VAL A 87 2.86 -12.46 4.17
CA VAL A 87 3.65 -11.24 4.10
C VAL A 87 2.93 -10.12 4.83
N ALA A 88 3.58 -9.52 5.82
CA ALA A 88 3.08 -8.34 6.50
C ALA A 88 3.53 -7.06 5.78
N VAL A 89 2.58 -6.17 5.54
CA VAL A 89 2.81 -4.82 4.98
C VAL A 89 2.05 -3.79 5.82
N GLY A 90 2.15 -2.52 5.49
CA GLY A 90 1.34 -1.46 6.09
C GLY A 90 1.95 -0.82 7.34
N CYS A 91 1.08 -0.14 8.11
CA CYS A 91 1.53 0.73 9.20
C CYS A 91 2.24 0.00 10.34
N MET A 92 1.79 -1.23 10.69
CA MET A 92 2.43 -2.00 11.76
C MET A 92 3.78 -2.55 11.27
N ALA A 93 3.85 -3.07 10.06
CA ALA A 93 5.09 -3.51 9.43
C ALA A 93 6.11 -2.36 9.33
N GLU A 94 5.67 -1.17 8.94
CA GLU A 94 6.52 0.01 8.87
C GLU A 94 7.05 0.46 10.24
N ARG A 95 6.21 0.40 11.27
CA ARG A 95 6.52 0.91 12.60
C ARG A 95 7.31 -0.05 13.47
N TYR A 96 7.04 -1.34 13.34
CA TYR A 96 7.54 -2.40 14.22
C TYR A 96 8.22 -3.55 13.44
N GLY A 97 8.76 -3.30 12.26
CA GLY A 97 9.26 -4.35 11.38
C GLY A 97 10.29 -5.28 12.03
N THR A 98 11.22 -4.73 12.82
CA THR A 98 12.26 -5.52 13.52
C THR A 98 11.65 -6.38 14.63
N GLU A 99 10.79 -5.80 15.47
CA GLU A 99 10.10 -6.49 16.55
C GLU A 99 9.18 -7.59 16.00
N LEU A 100 8.40 -7.27 14.96
CA LEU A 100 7.55 -8.27 14.31
C LEU A 100 8.34 -9.45 13.77
N ALA A 101 9.53 -9.21 13.19
CA ALA A 101 10.37 -10.29 12.66
C ALA A 101 10.94 -11.19 13.75
N GLN A 102 11.13 -10.65 14.95
CA GLN A 102 11.65 -11.40 16.10
C GLN A 102 10.56 -12.19 16.83
N GLU A 103 9.37 -11.59 16.95
CA GLU A 103 8.28 -12.13 17.77
C GLU A 103 7.28 -12.97 16.97
N MET A 104 7.20 -12.77 15.64
CA MET A 104 6.21 -13.43 14.80
C MET A 104 6.87 -14.33 13.75
N SER A 105 7.14 -15.57 14.15
CA SER A 105 7.64 -16.63 13.25
C SER A 105 6.63 -17.03 12.15
N GLU A 106 5.38 -16.58 12.28
CA GLU A 106 4.26 -16.82 11.37
C GLU A 106 4.39 -16.05 10.06
N THR A 107 5.22 -14.99 10.04
CA THR A 107 5.42 -14.16 8.84
C THR A 107 6.67 -14.58 8.07
N ASP A 108 6.54 -14.80 6.76
CA ASP A 108 7.67 -15.12 5.89
C ASP A 108 8.44 -13.86 5.46
N ALA A 109 7.78 -12.70 5.44
CA ALA A 109 8.43 -11.42 5.19
C ALA A 109 7.65 -10.24 5.79
N ILE A 110 8.39 -9.18 6.12
CA ILE A 110 7.86 -7.92 6.61
C ILE A 110 8.41 -6.82 5.71
N LEU A 111 7.52 -6.18 4.95
CA LEU A 111 7.87 -5.20 3.94
C LEU A 111 7.39 -3.80 4.35
N SER A 112 8.20 -2.83 4.03
CA SER A 112 7.93 -1.40 4.27
C SER A 112 7.11 -0.78 3.13
N PHE A 113 6.66 0.47 3.31
CA PHE A 113 6.10 1.26 2.22
C PHE A 113 7.09 1.46 1.05
N ASP A 114 8.41 1.45 1.32
CA ASP A 114 9.44 1.59 0.28
C ASP A 114 9.50 0.40 -0.66
N ASP A 115 9.04 -0.76 -0.19
CA ASP A 115 9.06 -2.01 -0.93
C ASP A 115 7.87 -2.15 -1.91
N TYR A 116 6.84 -1.29 -1.78
CA TYR A 116 5.64 -1.35 -2.61
C TYR A 116 5.91 -1.19 -4.10
N LYS A 117 6.93 -0.41 -4.49
CA LYS A 117 7.29 -0.22 -5.89
C LYS A 117 7.80 -1.51 -6.56
N ASP A 118 8.44 -2.39 -5.77
CA ASP A 118 9.06 -3.63 -6.22
C ASP A 118 8.33 -4.85 -5.65
N ILE A 119 7.05 -4.68 -5.26
CA ILE A 119 6.29 -5.70 -4.52
C ILE A 119 6.23 -7.04 -5.26
N SER A 120 6.00 -7.03 -6.56
CA SER A 120 5.90 -8.23 -7.39
C SER A 120 7.21 -9.05 -7.37
N GLU A 121 8.35 -8.39 -7.53
CA GLU A 121 9.67 -9.02 -7.49
C GLU A 121 9.94 -9.65 -6.12
N ARG A 122 9.58 -8.93 -5.04
CA ARG A 122 9.75 -9.42 -3.68
C ARG A 122 8.89 -10.65 -3.39
N LEU A 123 7.62 -10.62 -3.78
CA LEU A 123 6.73 -11.76 -3.61
C LEU A 123 7.22 -12.97 -4.43
N ASN A 124 7.73 -12.75 -5.63
CA ASN A 124 8.34 -13.80 -6.44
C ASN A 124 9.55 -14.42 -5.73
N THR A 125 10.44 -13.60 -5.17
CA THR A 125 11.60 -14.05 -4.41
C THR A 125 11.21 -14.91 -3.22
N ILE A 126 10.16 -14.52 -2.48
CA ILE A 126 9.65 -15.27 -1.32
C ILE A 126 9.14 -16.66 -1.73
N ILE A 127 8.32 -16.74 -2.79
CA ILE A 127 7.80 -18.04 -3.28
C ILE A 127 8.94 -18.98 -3.74
N GLU A 128 9.98 -18.43 -4.30
CA GLU A 128 11.16 -19.19 -4.77
C GLU A 128 12.10 -19.59 -3.64
N GLY A 129 11.72 -19.30 -2.38
CA GLY A 129 12.52 -19.64 -1.19
C GLY A 129 13.71 -18.72 -0.95
N GLY A 130 13.75 -17.59 -1.65
CA GLY A 130 14.75 -16.54 -1.44
C GLY A 130 14.48 -15.77 -0.14
N LYS A 131 15.56 -15.25 0.46
CA LYS A 131 15.46 -14.43 1.67
C LYS A 131 15.36 -12.95 1.29
N ILE A 132 14.37 -12.27 1.87
CA ILE A 132 14.23 -10.82 1.78
C ILE A 132 14.70 -10.20 3.10
N LYS A 133 15.42 -9.08 2.98
CA LYS A 133 15.86 -8.32 4.16
C LYS A 133 14.64 -7.74 4.85
N THR A 134 14.48 -8.06 6.13
CA THR A 134 13.44 -7.49 6.99
C THR A 134 13.55 -5.97 7.05
N HIS A 135 12.40 -5.30 7.01
CA HIS A 135 12.34 -3.86 7.21
C HIS A 135 12.84 -3.46 8.61
N VAL A 136 13.73 -2.48 8.64
CA VAL A 136 14.20 -1.84 9.88
C VAL A 136 13.55 -0.46 9.96
N PRO A 137 12.70 -0.20 10.97
CA PRO A 137 12.02 1.07 11.16
C PRO A 137 13.00 2.25 11.24
N LYS A 138 12.65 3.37 10.63
CA LYS A 138 13.44 4.60 10.62
C LYS A 138 12.55 5.78 10.92
N ASP A 139 13.12 6.80 11.56
CA ASP A 139 12.41 8.07 11.75
C ASP A 139 12.24 8.79 10.41
N ARG A 140 11.03 8.77 9.90
CA ARG A 140 10.70 9.31 8.59
C ARG A 140 10.43 10.81 8.57
N ARG A 141 10.43 11.47 9.72
CA ARG A 141 10.35 12.93 9.80
C ARG A 141 11.53 13.60 9.13
N THR A 142 12.65 12.88 9.03
CA THR A 142 13.88 13.33 8.38
C THR A 142 14.05 12.85 6.94
N LEU A 143 13.12 12.00 6.47
CA LEU A 143 13.12 11.45 5.13
C LEU A 143 12.11 12.21 4.25
N LEU A 144 12.34 12.15 2.95
CA LEU A 144 11.34 12.60 1.97
C LEU A 144 10.05 11.80 2.13
N PRO A 145 8.92 12.37 1.72
CA PRO A 145 7.57 11.84 1.97
C PRO A 145 7.31 10.42 1.48
N ILE A 146 6.31 9.79 2.10
CA ILE A 146 6.17 8.34 2.14
C ILE A 146 5.02 7.76 1.34
N ALA A 147 4.31 8.51 0.55
CA ALA A 147 3.51 7.81 -0.43
C ALA A 147 4.47 7.11 -1.40
N PRO A 148 4.33 5.81 -1.68
CA PRO A 148 5.21 5.10 -2.62
C PRO A 148 5.34 5.80 -3.97
N VAL A 149 4.26 6.45 -4.40
CA VAL A 149 4.18 7.28 -5.60
C VAL A 149 5.02 8.56 -5.44
N ASP A 150 4.88 9.24 -4.30
CA ASP A 150 5.50 10.57 -4.08
C ASP A 150 7.03 10.48 -3.94
N ARG A 151 7.57 9.36 -3.45
CA ARG A 151 9.02 9.15 -3.31
C ARG A 151 9.72 8.92 -4.64
N ALA A 152 9.14 8.12 -5.52
CA ALA A 152 9.69 7.95 -6.86
C ALA A 152 9.76 9.32 -7.54
N THR A 153 8.66 10.09 -7.46
CA THR A 153 8.54 11.43 -8.01
C THR A 153 9.56 12.40 -7.43
N SER A 154 9.73 12.48 -6.12
CA SER A 154 10.68 13.40 -5.48
C SER A 154 12.13 13.06 -5.78
N ARG A 155 12.50 11.77 -5.82
CA ARG A 155 13.87 11.35 -6.17
C ARG A 155 14.20 11.58 -7.64
N ASP A 156 13.24 11.44 -8.51
CA ASP A 156 13.42 11.62 -9.93
C ASP A 156 13.47 13.11 -10.29
N LEU A 157 12.66 13.96 -9.64
CA LEU A 157 12.76 15.43 -9.72
C LEU A 157 14.14 15.92 -9.29
N ALA A 158 14.67 15.40 -8.17
CA ALA A 158 16.01 15.73 -7.70
C ALA A 158 17.12 15.29 -8.68
N LYS A 159 16.83 14.34 -9.57
CA LYS A 159 17.77 13.85 -10.61
C LYS A 159 17.56 14.49 -11.98
N GLY A 160 16.67 15.48 -12.11
CA GLY A 160 16.36 16.14 -13.38
C GLY A 160 15.74 15.24 -14.44
N LYS A 161 15.17 14.10 -14.06
CA LYS A 161 14.38 13.28 -14.97
C LYS A 161 13.01 13.91 -15.15
N GLU A 162 12.58 14.10 -16.40
CA GLU A 162 11.17 14.31 -16.70
C GLU A 162 10.40 13.10 -16.15
N ILE A 163 9.69 13.33 -15.07
CA ILE A 163 8.80 12.31 -14.53
C ILE A 163 7.56 12.41 -15.40
N ASN A 164 7.25 11.31 -16.03
CA ASN A 164 5.89 11.07 -16.46
C ASN A 164 5.03 11.31 -15.20
N PRO A 165 4.23 12.43 -15.15
CA PRO A 165 3.46 12.76 -13.98
C PRO A 165 2.51 11.61 -13.78
N LEU A 166 2.84 10.74 -12.84
CA LEU A 166 2.12 9.53 -12.60
C LEU A 166 1.87 8.72 -13.89
N GLY A 167 2.77 7.89 -14.22
CA GLY A 167 2.27 6.60 -14.56
C GLY A 167 1.34 6.28 -13.38
N THR A 168 0.07 6.51 -13.56
CA THR A 168 -0.98 6.26 -12.58
C THR A 168 -0.61 4.97 -11.91
N VAL A 169 -0.32 5.02 -10.60
CA VAL A 169 -0.14 3.75 -9.88
C VAL A 169 -1.41 3.00 -10.17
N PRO A 170 -1.35 1.88 -10.89
CA PRO A 170 -2.56 1.22 -11.31
C PRO A 170 -3.28 0.83 -10.04
N ARG A 171 -4.34 1.55 -9.71
CA ARG A 171 -5.21 1.21 -8.61
C ARG A 171 -6.20 0.16 -9.12
N LYS A 172 -6.45 -0.88 -8.37
CA LYS A 172 -7.46 -1.87 -8.68
C LYS A 172 -8.42 -1.99 -7.50
N ARG A 173 -9.70 -1.79 -7.77
CA ARG A 173 -10.75 -1.97 -6.76
C ARG A 173 -10.73 -3.40 -6.24
N LEU A 174 -10.79 -3.52 -4.91
CA LEU A 174 -10.87 -4.80 -4.20
C LEU A 174 -12.31 -5.17 -3.84
N ASP A 175 -13.24 -4.22 -3.97
CA ASP A 175 -14.67 -4.40 -3.79
C ASP A 175 -15.47 -3.67 -4.88
N ASN A 176 -16.80 -3.80 -4.83
CA ASN A 176 -17.73 -3.11 -5.71
C ASN A 176 -18.60 -2.09 -4.94
N ALA A 177 -18.12 -1.59 -3.78
CA ALA A 177 -18.86 -0.62 -3.00
C ALA A 177 -19.07 0.68 -3.79
N PRO A 178 -20.24 1.34 -3.67
CA PRO A 178 -20.50 2.61 -4.34
C PRO A 178 -19.73 3.78 -3.72
N ILE A 179 -19.07 3.55 -2.59
CA ILE A 179 -18.25 4.53 -1.87
C ILE A 179 -16.79 4.10 -1.95
N ALA A 180 -15.88 5.04 -2.21
CA ALA A 180 -14.45 4.75 -2.24
C ALA A 180 -13.60 5.83 -1.56
N PRO A 181 -12.51 5.46 -0.85
CA PRO A 181 -11.55 6.42 -0.36
C PRO A 181 -10.73 6.99 -1.53
N LEU A 182 -10.51 8.31 -1.50
CA LEU A 182 -9.64 9.02 -2.42
C LEU A 182 -8.55 9.75 -1.62
N LYS A 183 -7.33 9.28 -1.74
CA LYS A 183 -6.19 9.82 -1.03
C LYS A 183 -5.76 11.16 -1.64
N ILE A 184 -5.81 12.24 -0.85
CA ILE A 184 -5.45 13.59 -1.30
C ILE A 184 -4.07 14.04 -0.81
N ALA A 185 -3.60 13.48 0.29
CA ALA A 185 -2.29 13.80 0.87
C ALA A 185 -1.77 12.64 1.72
N SER A 186 -0.51 12.69 2.09
CA SER A 186 0.17 11.70 2.94
C SER A 186 1.06 12.37 3.98
N GLY A 187 1.22 11.71 5.14
CA GLY A 187 2.06 12.22 6.22
C GLY A 187 1.42 13.35 7.04
N CYS A 188 2.13 13.82 8.06
CA CYS A 188 1.66 14.86 8.95
C CYS A 188 2.81 15.61 9.61
N ASP A 189 2.78 16.95 9.57
CA ASP A 189 3.77 17.83 10.22
C ASP A 189 3.38 18.23 11.65
N ARG A 190 2.23 17.80 12.13
CA ARG A 190 1.79 18.09 13.50
C ARG A 190 2.60 17.28 14.50
N ARG A 191 2.93 17.90 15.62
CA ARG A 191 3.74 17.29 16.70
C ARG A 191 2.88 16.97 17.92
N CYS A 192 1.77 16.24 17.72
CA CYS A 192 0.94 15.79 18.82
C CYS A 192 1.72 14.78 19.67
N SER A 193 1.75 14.96 20.99
CA SER A 193 2.58 14.18 21.91
C SER A 193 2.27 12.67 21.92
N PHE A 194 1.05 12.30 21.58
CA PHE A 194 0.56 10.91 21.57
C PHE A 194 0.65 10.24 20.19
N CYS A 195 0.97 10.99 19.11
CA CYS A 195 0.79 10.52 17.74
C CYS A 195 2.13 10.12 17.09
N ALA A 196 2.22 8.87 16.69
CA ALA A 196 3.39 8.34 16.01
C ALA A 196 3.36 8.49 14.47
N ILE A 197 2.27 9.02 13.88
CA ILE A 197 2.13 9.13 12.42
C ILE A 197 3.31 9.84 11.76
N PRO A 198 3.79 11.01 12.22
CA PRO A 198 4.93 11.66 11.60
C PRO A 198 6.19 10.79 11.58
N TYR A 199 6.37 9.96 12.60
CA TYR A 199 7.54 9.08 12.72
C TYR A 199 7.56 8.01 11.61
N PHE A 200 6.45 7.34 11.34
CA PHE A 200 6.42 6.22 10.38
C PHE A 200 5.76 6.56 9.03
N ARG A 201 4.95 7.62 8.93
CA ARG A 201 4.38 8.13 7.66
C ARG A 201 5.17 9.31 7.08
N GLY A 202 5.94 10.03 7.89
CA GLY A 202 6.76 11.17 7.48
C GLY A 202 6.04 12.51 7.43
N SER A 203 6.72 13.49 6.84
CA SER A 203 6.20 14.85 6.65
C SER A 203 4.99 14.87 5.73
N PHE A 204 4.16 15.91 5.89
CA PHE A 204 2.96 16.10 5.08
C PHE A 204 3.30 16.44 3.62
N ILE A 205 2.61 15.77 2.70
CA ILE A 205 2.66 16.08 1.27
C ILE A 205 1.29 15.97 0.65
N SER A 206 0.91 17.02 -0.06
CA SER A 206 -0.27 17.05 -0.92
C SER A 206 -0.01 16.32 -2.25
N ARG A 207 -1.00 15.61 -2.73
CA ARG A 207 -1.03 15.16 -4.12
C ARG A 207 -1.43 16.33 -5.04
N LYS A 208 -1.02 16.28 -6.28
CA LYS A 208 -1.40 17.29 -7.27
C LYS A 208 -2.90 17.19 -7.57
N PRO A 209 -3.64 18.32 -7.63
CA PRO A 209 -5.07 18.31 -7.91
C PRO A 209 -5.45 17.55 -9.19
N ALA A 210 -4.66 17.70 -10.26
CA ALA A 210 -4.92 17.00 -11.51
C ALA A 210 -4.95 15.47 -11.34
N GLU A 211 -4.01 14.91 -10.58
CA GLU A 211 -3.93 13.49 -10.31
C GLU A 211 -5.10 12.98 -9.48
N ILE A 212 -5.54 13.79 -8.50
CA ILE A 212 -6.71 13.48 -7.68
C ILE A 212 -7.98 13.48 -8.52
N ILE A 213 -8.14 14.45 -9.42
CA ILE A 213 -9.29 14.56 -10.34
C ILE A 213 -9.32 13.39 -11.32
N GLU A 214 -8.19 13.02 -11.89
CA GLU A 214 -8.10 11.85 -12.79
C GLU A 214 -8.49 10.55 -12.06
N GLU A 215 -8.01 10.35 -10.84
CA GLU A 215 -8.38 9.19 -10.03
C GLU A 215 -9.86 9.22 -9.65
N ALA A 216 -10.41 10.40 -9.32
CA ALA A 216 -11.84 10.56 -9.04
C ALA A 216 -12.70 10.17 -10.23
N LYS A 217 -12.33 10.60 -11.45
CA LYS A 217 -13.01 10.21 -12.69
C LYS A 217 -12.94 8.70 -12.92
N TRP A 218 -11.74 8.12 -12.76
CA TRP A 218 -11.56 6.68 -12.88
C TRP A 218 -12.43 5.91 -11.87
N LEU A 219 -12.55 6.38 -10.62
CA LEU A 219 -13.44 5.78 -9.62
C LEU A 219 -14.90 5.86 -10.05
N ALA A 220 -15.34 7.02 -10.58
CA ALA A 220 -16.70 7.19 -11.09
C ALA A 220 -17.00 6.25 -12.27
N ASP A 221 -16.06 6.10 -13.20
CA ASP A 221 -16.16 5.17 -14.33
C ASP A 221 -16.22 3.69 -13.88
N ASN A 222 -15.72 3.41 -12.67
CA ASN A 222 -15.79 2.10 -12.03
C ASN A 222 -16.97 1.95 -11.04
N GLY A 223 -18.00 2.80 -11.15
CA GLY A 223 -19.26 2.67 -10.44
C GLY A 223 -19.29 3.30 -9.05
N VAL A 224 -18.27 4.09 -8.68
CA VAL A 224 -18.25 4.84 -7.41
C VAL A 224 -19.13 6.08 -7.53
N THR A 225 -20.06 6.26 -6.62
CA THR A 225 -20.99 7.41 -6.57
C THR A 225 -20.66 8.39 -5.43
N GLU A 226 -19.84 7.96 -4.46
CA GLU A 226 -19.43 8.80 -3.34
C GLU A 226 -17.92 8.65 -3.10
N LEU A 227 -17.22 9.78 -2.98
CA LEU A 227 -15.79 9.83 -2.69
C LEU A 227 -15.54 10.26 -1.24
N TYR A 228 -14.79 9.44 -0.54
CA TYR A 228 -14.32 9.76 0.81
C TYR A 228 -12.89 10.27 0.75
N LEU A 229 -12.70 11.60 0.91
CA LEU A 229 -11.37 12.21 0.85
C LEU A 229 -10.55 11.85 2.09
N VAL A 230 -9.39 11.22 1.91
CA VAL A 230 -8.54 10.75 3.01
C VAL A 230 -7.18 11.42 3.04
N SER A 231 -6.78 11.81 4.25
CA SER A 231 -5.48 12.36 4.59
C SER A 231 -5.28 12.26 6.11
N GLU A 232 -4.05 12.27 6.58
CA GLU A 232 -3.76 12.41 8.02
C GLU A 232 -4.05 13.82 8.54
N ASN A 233 -4.05 14.82 7.65
CA ASN A 233 -4.30 16.20 8.00
C ASN A 233 -4.89 16.97 6.81
N THR A 234 -6.16 16.74 6.52
CA THR A 234 -6.87 17.33 5.38
C THR A 234 -6.80 18.87 5.33
N THR A 235 -6.79 19.53 6.50
CA THR A 235 -6.71 21.00 6.58
C THR A 235 -5.37 21.59 6.14
N SER A 236 -4.35 20.77 5.94
CA SER A 236 -3.05 21.19 5.43
C SER A 236 -2.89 21.01 3.92
N PHE A 237 -3.91 20.50 3.23
CA PHE A 237 -3.84 20.28 1.78
C PHE A 237 -3.53 21.57 1.02
N GLY A 238 -2.52 21.52 0.16
CA GLY A 238 -2.05 22.66 -0.64
C GLY A 238 -1.05 23.58 0.07
N LYS A 239 -0.83 23.42 1.39
CA LYS A 239 0.11 24.24 2.14
C LYS A 239 1.55 24.11 1.64
N ASP A 240 1.96 22.92 1.29
CA ASP A 240 3.27 22.60 0.71
C ASP A 240 3.47 23.16 -0.71
N PHE A 241 2.37 23.44 -1.43
CA PHE A 241 2.36 24.18 -2.69
C PHE A 241 2.24 25.70 -2.51
N GLY A 242 2.12 26.19 -1.27
CA GLY A 242 1.89 27.61 -0.98
C GLY A 242 0.47 28.12 -1.27
N ASP A 243 -0.49 27.22 -1.49
CA ASP A 243 -1.89 27.55 -1.82
C ASP A 243 -2.87 26.96 -0.79
N LEU A 244 -3.24 27.79 0.21
CA LEU A 244 -4.18 27.40 1.26
C LEU A 244 -5.64 27.22 0.77
N LYS A 245 -5.96 27.70 -0.45
CA LYS A 245 -7.27 27.54 -1.09
C LYS A 245 -7.30 26.38 -2.10
N MET A 246 -6.25 25.59 -2.16
CA MET A 246 -6.15 24.50 -3.15
C MET A 246 -7.30 23.49 -3.03
N MET A 247 -7.72 23.16 -1.81
CA MET A 247 -8.85 22.28 -1.57
C MET A 247 -10.15 22.85 -2.16
N GLU A 248 -10.45 24.12 -1.88
CA GLU A 248 -11.62 24.81 -2.40
C GLU A 248 -11.63 24.82 -3.93
N LYS A 249 -10.49 25.17 -4.53
CA LYS A 249 -10.33 25.18 -5.98
C LYS A 249 -10.53 23.78 -6.59
N MET A 250 -9.95 22.75 -5.96
CA MET A 250 -10.06 21.37 -6.44
C MET A 250 -11.51 20.86 -6.39
N LEU A 251 -12.26 21.19 -5.34
CA LEU A 251 -13.65 20.76 -5.17
C LEU A 251 -14.64 21.54 -6.06
N SER A 252 -14.20 22.61 -6.73
CA SER A 252 -15.01 23.40 -7.66
C SER A 252 -14.98 22.86 -9.11
N TYR A 253 -14.20 21.81 -9.34
CA TYR A 253 -14.11 21.12 -10.62
C TYR A 253 -15.18 20.03 -10.76
#